data_79738a9ddd4f1ddd752f7174d52d3858
#
_entry.id   79738a9ddd4f1ddd752f7174d52d3858
#
_cell.length_a   1.000
_cell.length_b   1.000
_cell.length_c   1.000
_cell.angle_alpha   90.00
_cell.angle_beta   90.00
_cell.angle_gamma   90.00
#
_symmetry.space_group_name_H-M   'P 1'
#
loop_
_entity.id
_entity.type
_entity.pdbx_description
1 polymer ?
#
loop_
_entity_poly.entity_id
_entity_poly.type
_entity_poly.pdbx_seq_one_letter_code
_entity_poly.pdbx_strand_id
1 'polypeptide(L)'
;MRTTRARAGWAALALFALATAVAATGLLSATAQAAPRSFYGLIPNGDLRAADYRLMNKANVGTARLPVVWEVIEARNEQFNWSYTDELIGGLAAANIRTLPVLFGTPKWLANNSAKPPLGSKRRKSQWSHFVGEAVARYGSGGTYWSSAYPSQYPDATPLPIQAWQVWNEVNGPKHFRPRPNVGKYAELLRITKKAIEQRDPRAKIVTSGLVSKPTGKGGIEGWDYLTKLLKRKGAKRSFDHTALHPYAANARQIFKDVKKMRRALKKGGKKRAQTWVTEVGWSSDPKVEGKLAKSPKKQATLLKQTYTQLARKRKSWKVGGVYWYTWRDFKRPRVCDWCPTAGLVKRNLKPKPAFREYRKVAR
;
A
#
# COMPACT_ATOMS: atom_id res chain seq x y z
N MET A 1 75.57 62.62 23.17
CA MET A 1 75.12 64.04 23.02
C MET A 1 73.85 63.97 22.14
N ARG A 2 72.78 64.26 22.71
CA ARG A 2 71.82 65.35 22.42
C ARG A 2 71.60 65.55 20.92
N THR A 3 70.48 65.58 20.32
CA THR A 3 69.14 66.12 20.57
C THR A 3 68.33 65.85 19.28
N THR A 4 67.10 65.81 19.10
CA THR A 4 65.84 66.38 19.50
C THR A 4 64.77 66.01 18.45
N ARG A 5 63.68 65.72 18.91
CA ARG A 5 62.30 65.75 18.37
C ARG A 5 62.04 66.62 17.15
N ALA A 6 61.19 66.11 16.26
CA ALA A 6 60.07 66.89 15.68
C ALA A 6 58.81 65.98 15.43
N ARG A 7 57.75 66.44 16.00
CA ARG A 7 56.35 65.89 15.79
C ARG A 7 55.77 66.55 14.54
N ALA A 8 55.14 65.80 13.70
CA ALA A 8 54.18 66.33 12.77
C ALA A 8 52.97 65.35 12.74
N GLY A 9 51.87 65.87 13.19
CA GLY A 9 50.57 65.14 13.17
C GLY A 9 49.93 65.30 11.81
N TRP A 10 49.29 64.25 11.40
CA TRP A 10 48.34 64.25 10.28
C TRP A 10 47.01 63.68 10.74
N ALA A 11 45.97 64.49 10.57
CA ALA A 11 44.59 64.15 10.85
C ALA A 11 44.10 63.10 9.85
N ALA A 12 43.70 61.98 10.31
CA ALA A 12 43.06 60.97 9.49
C ALA A 12 41.52 61.22 9.47
N LEU A 13 41.00 61.55 8.29
CA LEU A 13 39.56 61.58 8.00
C LEU A 13 39.05 60.14 7.98
N ALA A 14 38.18 59.84 8.95
CA ALA A 14 37.41 58.59 8.97
C ALA A 14 36.23 58.69 8.02
N LEU A 15 36.30 58.06 6.87
CA LEU A 15 35.16 57.80 5.98
C LEU A 15 34.40 56.59 6.50
N PHE A 16 33.22 56.82 7.09
CA PHE A 16 32.26 55.78 7.41
C PHE A 16 31.59 55.28 6.11
N ALA A 17 32.05 54.13 5.56
CA ALA A 17 31.32 53.42 4.56
C ALA A 17 30.26 52.55 5.23
N LEU A 18 28.99 52.99 5.18
CA LEU A 18 27.83 52.19 5.58
C LEU A 18 27.62 51.08 4.55
N ALA A 19 28.12 49.87 4.82
CA ALA A 19 27.82 48.69 4.06
C ALA A 19 26.43 48.20 4.51
N THR A 20 25.37 48.55 3.76
CA THR A 20 24.06 47.94 3.90
C THR A 20 24.11 46.51 3.36
N ALA A 21 24.33 45.55 4.24
CA ALA A 21 24.16 44.12 3.92
C ALA A 21 22.62 43.84 3.78
N VAL A 22 22.12 43.85 2.56
CA VAL A 22 20.85 43.30 2.22
C VAL A 22 20.91 41.76 2.42
N ALA A 23 20.50 41.32 3.60
CA ALA A 23 20.30 39.92 3.85
C ALA A 23 19.08 39.48 2.98
N ALA A 24 19.35 39.02 1.78
CA ALA A 24 18.40 38.28 0.97
C ALA A 24 18.10 36.94 1.68
N THR A 25 17.15 36.97 2.59
CA THR A 25 16.53 35.74 3.11
C THR A 25 15.77 35.11 1.96
N GLY A 26 16.47 34.36 1.14
CA GLY A 26 15.90 33.44 0.18
C GLY A 26 15.06 32.43 0.96
N LEU A 27 13.76 32.69 1.07
CA LEU A 27 12.78 31.68 1.38
C LEU A 27 12.88 30.60 0.30
N LEU A 28 13.78 29.66 0.51
CA LEU A 28 13.77 28.39 -0.21
C LEU A 28 12.42 27.75 0.13
N SER A 29 11.39 28.11 -0.64
CA SER A 29 10.16 27.35 -0.72
C SER A 29 10.59 25.93 -1.11
N ALA A 30 10.76 25.06 -0.10
CA ALA A 30 11.03 23.66 -0.31
C ALA A 30 9.89 23.14 -1.18
N THR A 31 10.11 23.09 -2.49
CA THR A 31 9.19 22.50 -3.45
C THR A 31 8.86 21.13 -2.92
N ALA A 32 7.61 20.91 -2.54
CA ALA A 32 7.19 19.65 -1.98
C ALA A 32 7.48 18.56 -3.03
N GLN A 33 8.61 17.86 -2.85
CA GLN A 33 9.06 16.82 -3.76
C GLN A 33 7.87 15.92 -4.12
N ALA A 34 7.56 15.76 -5.40
CA ALA A 34 6.49 14.92 -5.89
C ALA A 34 6.54 13.53 -5.25
N ALA A 35 5.39 12.91 -5.05
CA ALA A 35 5.40 11.54 -4.54
C ALA A 35 5.95 10.60 -5.63
N PRO A 36 6.76 9.59 -5.27
CA PRO A 36 7.29 8.66 -6.26
C PRO A 36 6.15 7.91 -6.95
N ARG A 37 6.36 7.47 -8.18
CA ARG A 37 5.37 6.70 -8.95
C ARG A 37 4.81 5.52 -8.16
N SER A 38 5.65 4.81 -7.40
CA SER A 38 5.26 3.69 -6.53
C SER A 38 4.28 4.04 -5.41
N PHE A 39 4.08 5.33 -5.11
CA PHE A 39 3.06 5.79 -4.16
C PHE A 39 1.64 5.62 -4.70
N TYR A 40 1.47 5.68 -6.02
CA TYR A 40 0.18 5.66 -6.71
C TYR A 40 -0.16 4.25 -7.17
N GLY A 41 -1.04 3.60 -6.43
CA GLY A 41 -1.43 2.24 -6.66
C GLY A 41 -2.89 2.07 -7.04
N LEU A 42 -3.22 0.87 -7.48
CA LEU A 42 -4.59 0.39 -7.67
C LEU A 42 -4.71 -1.11 -7.40
N ILE A 43 -5.96 -1.60 -7.42
CA ILE A 43 -6.26 -3.02 -7.32
C ILE A 43 -6.79 -3.48 -8.67
N PRO A 44 -6.06 -4.33 -9.39
CA PRO A 44 -6.58 -4.98 -10.57
C PRO A 44 -7.69 -5.97 -10.18
N ASN A 45 -8.59 -6.23 -11.12
CA ASN A 45 -9.69 -7.17 -10.94
C ASN A 45 -9.97 -7.93 -12.23
N GLY A 46 -10.21 -9.22 -12.10
CA GLY A 46 -10.36 -10.14 -13.24
C GLY A 46 -9.09 -10.27 -14.07
N ASP A 47 -9.21 -10.96 -15.19
CA ASP A 47 -8.10 -11.17 -16.11
C ASP A 47 -7.66 -9.87 -16.75
N LEU A 48 -6.36 -9.62 -16.71
CA LEU A 48 -5.73 -8.47 -17.33
C LEU A 48 -5.25 -8.83 -18.73
N ARG A 49 -5.52 -7.94 -19.68
CA ARG A 49 -5.08 -8.06 -21.07
C ARG A 49 -4.00 -7.03 -21.37
N ALA A 50 -3.28 -7.19 -22.46
CA ALA A 50 -2.28 -6.23 -22.91
C ALA A 50 -2.80 -4.76 -22.93
N ALA A 51 -4.06 -4.56 -23.28
CA ALA A 51 -4.70 -3.23 -23.28
C ALA A 51 -4.85 -2.66 -21.85
N ASP A 52 -5.11 -3.50 -20.84
CA ASP A 52 -5.16 -3.07 -19.43
C ASP A 52 -3.80 -2.56 -18.98
N TYR A 53 -2.73 -3.31 -19.22
CA TYR A 53 -1.36 -2.92 -18.87
C TYR A 53 -0.92 -1.62 -19.54
N ARG A 54 -1.21 -1.47 -20.86
CA ARG A 54 -0.92 -0.23 -21.58
C ARG A 54 -1.65 0.98 -21.00
N LEU A 55 -2.93 0.83 -20.63
CA LEU A 55 -3.72 1.91 -20.03
C LEU A 55 -3.26 2.23 -18.60
N MET A 56 -2.90 1.23 -17.80
CA MET A 56 -2.33 1.42 -16.46
C MET A 56 -1.01 2.20 -16.54
N ASN A 57 -0.13 1.84 -17.49
CA ASN A 57 1.12 2.55 -17.72
C ASN A 57 0.86 4.00 -18.14
N LYS A 58 -0.04 4.22 -19.11
CA LYS A 58 -0.48 5.57 -19.55
C LYS A 58 -1.05 6.41 -18.41
N ALA A 59 -1.66 5.77 -17.41
CA ALA A 59 -2.16 6.42 -16.20
C ALA A 59 -1.06 6.66 -15.15
N ASN A 60 0.17 6.24 -15.40
CA ASN A 60 1.31 6.31 -14.48
C ASN A 60 1.09 5.51 -13.17
N VAL A 61 0.38 4.37 -13.28
CA VAL A 61 0.23 3.43 -12.16
C VAL A 61 1.61 2.90 -11.79
N GLY A 62 1.98 3.04 -10.52
CA GLY A 62 3.31 2.62 -10.05
C GLY A 62 3.29 1.31 -9.29
N THR A 63 2.13 0.94 -8.71
CA THR A 63 1.99 -0.28 -7.92
C THR A 63 0.61 -0.90 -8.09
N ALA A 64 0.53 -2.22 -8.17
CA ALA A 64 -0.72 -2.97 -8.14
C ALA A 64 -0.77 -3.84 -6.88
N ARG A 65 -1.87 -3.77 -6.12
CA ARG A 65 -2.12 -4.68 -5.01
C ARG A 65 -2.85 -5.91 -5.52
N LEU A 66 -2.23 -7.08 -5.39
CA LEU A 66 -2.70 -8.33 -5.99
C LEU A 66 -2.93 -9.42 -4.93
N PRO A 67 -4.11 -10.06 -4.86
CA PRO A 67 -4.29 -11.21 -4.00
C PRO A 67 -3.47 -12.41 -4.52
N VAL A 68 -2.63 -12.98 -3.65
CA VAL A 68 -1.92 -14.25 -3.85
C VAL A 68 -2.66 -15.27 -2.98
N VAL A 69 -3.64 -15.92 -3.60
CA VAL A 69 -4.66 -16.72 -2.90
C VAL A 69 -4.18 -18.15 -2.75
N TRP A 70 -3.82 -18.55 -1.55
CA TRP A 70 -3.26 -19.86 -1.25
C TRP A 70 -4.18 -21.01 -1.69
N GLU A 71 -5.49 -20.95 -1.40
CA GLU A 71 -6.43 -22.00 -1.78
C GLU A 71 -6.57 -22.20 -3.30
N VAL A 72 -6.18 -21.21 -4.11
CA VAL A 72 -6.19 -21.30 -5.57
C VAL A 72 -4.87 -21.86 -6.08
N ILE A 73 -3.76 -21.39 -5.52
CA ILE A 73 -2.41 -21.78 -5.92
C ILE A 73 -2.11 -23.22 -5.50
N GLU A 74 -2.54 -23.63 -4.32
CA GLU A 74 -2.33 -24.97 -3.77
C GLU A 74 -3.70 -25.63 -3.47
N ALA A 75 -4.47 -25.88 -4.52
CA ALA A 75 -5.79 -26.50 -4.42
C ALA A 75 -5.72 -27.94 -3.88
N ARG A 76 -4.58 -28.62 -4.08
CA ARG A 76 -4.21 -29.92 -3.50
C ARG A 76 -2.88 -29.80 -2.77
N ASN A 77 -2.74 -30.47 -1.63
CA ASN A 77 -1.53 -30.43 -0.82
C ASN A 77 -0.26 -30.69 -1.63
N GLU A 78 0.74 -29.83 -1.49
CA GLU A 78 2.05 -29.91 -2.17
C GLU A 78 2.02 -29.79 -3.70
N GLN A 79 0.86 -29.41 -4.29
CA GLN A 79 0.73 -29.17 -5.73
C GLN A 79 0.49 -27.68 -6.00
N PHE A 80 1.56 -26.94 -6.23
CA PHE A 80 1.49 -25.51 -6.52
C PHE A 80 1.27 -25.24 -8.00
N ASN A 81 0.24 -24.47 -8.33
CA ASN A 81 0.02 -23.92 -9.66
C ASN A 81 0.15 -22.40 -9.62
N TRP A 82 1.26 -21.91 -10.11
CA TRP A 82 1.58 -20.48 -10.14
C TRP A 82 1.20 -19.78 -11.45
N SER A 83 0.75 -20.51 -12.47
CA SER A 83 0.61 -20.00 -13.85
C SER A 83 -0.18 -18.71 -13.94
N TYR A 84 -1.35 -18.64 -13.28
CA TYR A 84 -2.16 -17.41 -13.24
C TYR A 84 -1.49 -16.26 -12.48
N THR A 85 -0.79 -16.57 -11.40
CA THR A 85 -0.05 -15.58 -10.60
C THR A 85 1.18 -15.07 -11.38
N ASP A 86 1.88 -15.95 -12.08
CA ASP A 86 3.00 -15.63 -12.99
C ASP A 86 2.56 -14.66 -14.08
N GLU A 87 1.45 -14.94 -14.76
CA GLU A 87 0.90 -14.09 -15.81
C GLU A 87 0.60 -12.68 -15.28
N LEU A 88 -0.07 -12.58 -14.13
CA LEU A 88 -0.42 -11.28 -13.55
C LEU A 88 0.81 -10.51 -13.06
N ILE A 89 1.71 -11.15 -12.32
CA ILE A 89 2.92 -10.50 -11.78
C ILE A 89 3.87 -10.14 -12.92
N GLY A 90 4.05 -11.03 -13.88
CA GLY A 90 4.90 -10.81 -15.04
C GLY A 90 4.39 -9.67 -15.92
N GLY A 91 3.11 -9.69 -16.27
CA GLY A 91 2.50 -8.60 -17.05
C GLY A 91 2.55 -7.24 -16.36
N LEU A 92 2.37 -7.18 -15.04
CA LEU A 92 2.55 -5.95 -14.26
C LEU A 92 4.01 -5.48 -14.30
N ALA A 93 4.96 -6.38 -14.08
CA ALA A 93 6.39 -6.06 -14.13
C ALA A 93 6.82 -5.56 -15.51
N ALA A 94 6.39 -6.23 -16.59
CA ALA A 94 6.64 -5.81 -17.96
C ALA A 94 6.05 -4.43 -18.29
N ALA A 95 4.94 -4.07 -17.64
CA ALA A 95 4.39 -2.71 -17.69
C ALA A 95 5.08 -1.73 -16.72
N ASN A 96 6.19 -2.10 -16.09
CA ASN A 96 6.88 -1.33 -15.07
C ASN A 96 5.98 -0.96 -13.86
N ILE A 97 5.09 -1.88 -13.44
CA ILE A 97 4.19 -1.72 -12.29
C ILE A 97 4.61 -2.71 -11.20
N ARG A 98 5.03 -2.21 -10.04
CA ARG A 98 5.40 -3.05 -8.91
C ARG A 98 4.18 -3.79 -8.33
N THR A 99 4.39 -4.96 -7.77
CA THR A 99 3.33 -5.72 -7.11
C THR A 99 3.44 -5.62 -5.60
N LEU A 100 2.31 -5.32 -4.92
CA LEU A 100 2.10 -5.56 -3.49
C LEU A 100 1.19 -6.80 -3.36
N PRO A 101 1.75 -8.00 -3.15
CA PRO A 101 0.94 -9.21 -2.99
C PRO A 101 0.28 -9.25 -1.61
N VAL A 102 -0.93 -9.81 -1.58
CA VAL A 102 -1.65 -10.12 -0.34
C VAL A 102 -1.68 -11.64 -0.18
N LEU A 103 -0.92 -12.15 0.77
CA LEU A 103 -0.93 -13.56 1.15
C LEU A 103 -2.21 -13.86 1.92
N PHE A 104 -3.09 -14.67 1.36
CA PHE A 104 -4.44 -14.87 1.88
C PHE A 104 -5.02 -16.23 1.49
N GLY A 105 -5.98 -16.72 2.30
CA GLY A 105 -6.83 -17.87 1.96
C GLY A 105 -6.24 -19.22 2.37
N THR A 106 -6.93 -19.94 3.24
CA THR A 106 -6.53 -21.30 3.65
C THR A 106 -7.19 -22.32 2.71
N PRO A 107 -6.45 -23.27 2.12
CA PRO A 107 -7.01 -24.28 1.22
C PRO A 107 -8.07 -25.16 1.87
N LYS A 108 -8.98 -25.70 1.04
CA LYS A 108 -10.08 -26.57 1.49
C LYS A 108 -9.60 -27.86 2.15
N TRP A 109 -8.48 -28.43 1.70
CA TRP A 109 -7.88 -29.62 2.30
C TRP A 109 -7.31 -29.38 3.71
N LEU A 110 -7.14 -28.12 4.12
CA LEU A 110 -6.65 -27.74 5.44
C LEU A 110 -7.71 -27.10 6.33
N ALA A 111 -8.70 -26.41 5.77
CA ALA A 111 -9.81 -25.81 6.51
C ALA A 111 -11.06 -25.68 5.62
N ASN A 112 -12.24 -25.87 6.21
CA ASN A 112 -13.55 -25.77 5.52
C ASN A 112 -13.94 -24.34 5.09
N ASN A 113 -13.11 -23.33 5.37
CA ASN A 113 -13.37 -21.94 5.01
C ASN A 113 -12.03 -21.20 4.85
N SER A 114 -11.82 -20.60 3.69
CA SER A 114 -10.57 -19.92 3.34
C SER A 114 -10.25 -18.69 4.22
N ALA A 115 -11.26 -18.06 4.81
CA ALA A 115 -11.07 -16.97 5.76
C ALA A 115 -10.67 -17.45 7.19
N LYS A 116 -10.59 -18.77 7.43
CA LYS A 116 -10.11 -19.33 8.68
C LYS A 116 -8.57 -19.33 8.68
N PRO A 117 -7.90 -18.60 9.58
CA PRO A 117 -6.43 -18.53 9.54
C PRO A 117 -5.80 -19.92 9.79
N PRO A 118 -4.67 -20.23 9.16
CA PRO A 118 -4.01 -21.54 9.23
C PRO A 118 -3.25 -21.73 10.56
N LEU A 119 -3.99 -21.68 11.66
CA LEU A 119 -3.50 -21.74 13.03
C LEU A 119 -4.22 -22.88 13.79
N GLY A 120 -3.76 -23.21 14.98
CA GLY A 120 -4.41 -24.19 15.85
C GLY A 120 -3.74 -25.58 15.86
N SER A 121 -2.85 -25.88 14.87
CA SER A 121 -1.99 -27.08 14.95
C SER A 121 -0.60 -26.78 14.37
N LYS A 122 0.40 -27.61 14.71
CA LYS A 122 1.75 -27.54 14.14
C LYS A 122 1.68 -27.69 12.61
N ARG A 123 0.93 -28.66 12.11
CA ARG A 123 0.73 -28.91 10.67
C ARG A 123 0.21 -27.68 9.93
N ARG A 124 -0.87 -27.04 10.41
CA ARG A 124 -1.43 -25.83 9.75
C ARG A 124 -0.44 -24.69 9.66
N LYS A 125 0.32 -24.46 10.71
CA LYS A 125 1.35 -23.40 10.76
C LYS A 125 2.52 -23.74 9.83
N SER A 126 2.94 -24.98 9.76
CA SER A 126 3.99 -25.45 8.88
C SER A 126 3.60 -25.30 7.42
N GLN A 127 2.40 -25.71 7.03
CA GLN A 127 1.89 -25.58 5.65
C GLN A 127 1.77 -24.11 5.23
N TRP A 128 1.29 -23.22 6.12
CA TRP A 128 1.31 -21.79 5.84
C TRP A 128 2.73 -21.24 5.65
N SER A 129 3.66 -21.63 6.51
CA SER A 129 5.07 -21.21 6.38
C SER A 129 5.70 -21.72 5.09
N HIS A 130 5.37 -22.94 4.67
CA HIS A 130 5.81 -23.51 3.40
C HIS A 130 5.28 -22.71 2.22
N PHE A 131 3.96 -22.52 2.12
CA PHE A 131 3.35 -21.70 1.06
C PHE A 131 3.97 -20.29 0.99
N VAL A 132 4.15 -19.61 2.13
CA VAL A 132 4.79 -18.29 2.17
C VAL A 132 6.23 -18.37 1.68
N GLY A 133 6.97 -19.38 2.12
CA GLY A 133 8.35 -19.62 1.67
C GLY A 133 8.46 -19.81 0.17
N GLU A 134 7.57 -20.62 -0.43
CA GLU A 134 7.51 -20.85 -1.88
C GLU A 134 7.13 -19.59 -2.66
N ALA A 135 6.17 -18.79 -2.17
CA ALA A 135 5.81 -17.52 -2.80
C ALA A 135 7.01 -16.54 -2.82
N VAL A 136 7.75 -16.44 -1.71
CA VAL A 136 8.92 -15.56 -1.62
C VAL A 136 10.10 -16.10 -2.43
N ALA A 137 10.35 -17.40 -2.40
CA ALA A 137 11.38 -18.05 -3.23
C ALA A 137 11.13 -17.87 -4.73
N ARG A 138 9.85 -17.76 -5.12
CA ARG A 138 9.47 -17.53 -6.51
C ARG A 138 9.56 -16.06 -6.93
N TYR A 139 9.03 -15.12 -6.14
CA TYR A 139 8.83 -13.74 -6.57
C TYR A 139 9.62 -12.69 -5.77
N GLY A 140 10.30 -13.07 -4.69
CA GLY A 140 11.13 -12.17 -3.89
C GLY A 140 12.41 -11.75 -4.60
N SER A 141 13.29 -11.07 -3.88
CA SER A 141 14.62 -10.69 -4.36
C SER A 141 15.43 -11.96 -4.68
N GLY A 142 15.90 -12.11 -5.92
CA GLY A 142 16.57 -13.33 -6.40
C GLY A 142 15.62 -14.51 -6.64
N GLY A 143 14.31 -14.25 -6.71
CA GLY A 143 13.30 -15.29 -6.91
C GLY A 143 13.42 -16.01 -8.26
N THR A 144 13.11 -17.31 -8.26
CA THR A 144 13.29 -18.20 -9.41
C THR A 144 12.47 -17.79 -10.64
N TYR A 145 11.30 -17.19 -10.47
CA TYR A 145 10.50 -16.70 -11.59
C TYR A 145 11.26 -15.68 -12.46
N TRP A 146 12.02 -14.79 -11.82
CA TRP A 146 12.72 -13.70 -12.50
C TRP A 146 13.93 -14.14 -13.33
N SER A 147 14.51 -15.29 -13.02
CA SER A 147 15.64 -15.87 -13.74
C SER A 147 15.25 -17.02 -14.69
N SER A 148 14.02 -17.52 -14.61
CA SER A 148 13.54 -18.65 -15.43
C SER A 148 12.43 -18.25 -16.40
N ALA A 149 11.18 -18.29 -15.96
CA ALA A 149 10.03 -18.08 -16.84
C ALA A 149 9.86 -16.62 -17.32
N TYR A 150 10.21 -15.64 -16.48
CA TYR A 150 10.01 -14.22 -16.82
C TYR A 150 10.80 -13.76 -18.06
N PRO A 151 12.11 -14.03 -18.20
CA PRO A 151 12.86 -13.62 -19.38
C PRO A 151 12.34 -14.22 -20.68
N SER A 152 11.85 -15.45 -20.63
CA SER A 152 11.24 -16.12 -21.81
C SER A 152 9.90 -15.50 -22.21
N GLN A 153 9.11 -15.05 -21.23
CA GLN A 153 7.81 -14.41 -21.47
C GLN A 153 7.92 -12.92 -21.83
N TYR A 154 8.93 -12.23 -21.30
CA TYR A 154 9.12 -10.77 -21.42
C TYR A 154 10.61 -10.44 -21.62
N PRO A 155 11.20 -10.78 -22.79
CA PRO A 155 12.65 -10.69 -23.03
C PRO A 155 13.20 -9.26 -22.88
N ASP A 156 12.43 -8.26 -23.24
CA ASP A 156 12.86 -6.83 -23.20
C ASP A 156 12.49 -6.12 -21.91
N ALA A 157 11.89 -6.81 -20.93
CA ALA A 157 11.38 -6.19 -19.73
C ALA A 157 12.25 -6.45 -18.50
N THR A 158 12.53 -5.41 -17.73
CA THR A 158 13.29 -5.52 -16.49
C THR A 158 12.47 -6.22 -15.41
N PRO A 159 13.02 -7.25 -14.74
CA PRO A 159 12.39 -7.88 -13.59
C PRO A 159 12.08 -6.87 -12.47
N LEU A 160 10.94 -7.01 -11.82
CA LEU A 160 10.53 -6.21 -10.66
C LEU A 160 10.24 -7.10 -9.44
N PRO A 161 11.26 -7.67 -8.77
CA PRO A 161 11.08 -8.53 -7.61
C PRO A 161 10.24 -7.86 -6.51
N ILE A 162 9.45 -8.68 -5.83
CA ILE A 162 8.57 -8.23 -4.76
C ILE A 162 9.40 -7.86 -3.52
N GLN A 163 9.22 -6.64 -3.05
CA GLN A 163 9.97 -6.09 -1.91
C GLN A 163 9.13 -5.95 -0.63
N ALA A 164 7.81 -6.08 -0.74
CA ALA A 164 6.89 -5.97 0.38
C ALA A 164 5.73 -6.97 0.24
N TRP A 165 5.34 -7.59 1.35
CA TRP A 165 4.31 -8.62 1.41
C TRP A 165 3.22 -8.21 2.39
N GLN A 166 1.97 -8.16 1.96
CA GLN A 166 0.84 -7.90 2.82
C GLN A 166 0.29 -9.22 3.37
N VAL A 167 0.09 -9.28 4.69
CA VAL A 167 -0.32 -10.50 5.38
C VAL A 167 -1.80 -10.47 5.71
N TRP A 168 -2.59 -11.29 5.01
CA TRP A 168 -4.04 -11.42 5.17
C TRP A 168 -4.83 -10.18 4.76
N ASN A 169 -6.18 -10.30 4.82
CA ASN A 169 -7.11 -9.23 4.49
C ASN A 169 -8.12 -9.00 5.62
N GLU A 170 -8.37 -7.75 6.00
CA GLU A 170 -9.45 -7.26 6.88
C GLU A 170 -9.69 -8.10 8.15
N VAL A 171 -8.59 -8.44 8.84
CA VAL A 171 -8.60 -9.30 10.05
C VAL A 171 -9.38 -8.71 11.24
N ASN A 172 -9.74 -7.45 11.17
CA ASN A 172 -10.54 -6.76 12.18
C ASN A 172 -12.04 -6.81 11.91
N GLY A 173 -12.47 -7.48 10.80
CA GLY A 173 -13.85 -7.77 10.45
C GLY A 173 -14.16 -9.26 10.50
N PRO A 174 -15.42 -9.67 10.82
CA PRO A 174 -15.78 -11.08 10.97
C PRO A 174 -15.82 -11.84 9.63
N LYS A 175 -15.85 -11.14 8.50
CA LYS A 175 -15.98 -11.72 7.16
C LYS A 175 -14.70 -12.42 6.71
N HIS A 176 -13.54 -11.81 6.97
CA HIS A 176 -12.24 -12.24 6.42
C HIS A 176 -11.31 -12.87 7.46
N PHE A 177 -11.75 -12.98 8.73
CA PHE A 177 -10.97 -13.65 9.78
C PHE A 177 -11.93 -14.46 10.70
N ARG A 178 -12.15 -15.71 10.31
CA ARG A 178 -13.13 -16.58 10.95
C ARG A 178 -12.58 -17.33 12.18
N PRO A 179 -13.44 -17.63 13.17
CA PRO A 179 -14.88 -17.31 13.24
C PRO A 179 -15.16 -15.84 13.60
N ARG A 180 -14.18 -15.11 14.15
CA ARG A 180 -14.27 -13.70 14.54
C ARG A 180 -12.89 -13.06 14.60
N PRO A 181 -12.77 -11.72 14.52
CA PRO A 181 -11.52 -11.00 14.74
C PRO A 181 -10.82 -11.46 16.02
N ASN A 182 -9.53 -11.80 15.91
CA ASN A 182 -8.72 -12.23 17.04
C ASN A 182 -7.31 -11.69 16.93
N VAL A 183 -6.98 -10.72 17.78
CA VAL A 183 -5.69 -10.02 17.76
C VAL A 183 -4.51 -10.95 18.11
N GLY A 184 -4.73 -11.91 19.03
CA GLY A 184 -3.69 -12.88 19.43
C GLY A 184 -3.33 -13.83 18.29
N LYS A 185 -4.36 -14.42 17.63
CA LYS A 185 -4.17 -15.27 16.45
C LYS A 185 -3.52 -14.51 15.29
N TYR A 186 -3.90 -13.26 15.07
CA TYR A 186 -3.28 -12.47 14.02
C TYR A 186 -1.81 -12.11 14.34
N ALA A 187 -1.48 -11.81 15.59
CA ALA A 187 -0.09 -11.63 16.03
C ALA A 187 0.75 -12.89 15.82
N GLU A 188 0.18 -14.08 16.07
CA GLU A 188 0.81 -15.36 15.78
C GLU A 188 1.02 -15.55 14.27
N LEU A 189 0.00 -15.29 13.44
CA LEU A 189 0.09 -15.37 11.98
C LEU A 189 1.20 -14.46 11.43
N LEU A 190 1.27 -13.22 11.88
CA LEU A 190 2.33 -12.29 11.50
C LEU A 190 3.72 -12.82 11.85
N ARG A 191 3.88 -13.41 13.04
CA ARG A 191 5.18 -13.93 13.50
C ARG A 191 5.67 -15.10 12.65
N ILE A 192 4.80 -16.07 12.35
CA ILE A 192 5.18 -17.22 11.52
C ILE A 192 5.42 -16.79 10.07
N THR A 193 4.61 -15.88 9.52
CA THR A 193 4.79 -15.32 8.18
C THR A 193 6.11 -14.56 8.06
N LYS A 194 6.44 -13.71 9.04
CA LYS A 194 7.73 -13.01 9.08
C LYS A 194 8.89 -13.97 9.04
N LYS A 195 8.89 -15.02 9.88
CA LYS A 195 9.95 -16.02 9.90
C LYS A 195 10.13 -16.68 8.53
N ALA A 196 9.03 -17.07 7.88
CA ALA A 196 9.07 -17.70 6.57
C ALA A 196 9.59 -16.75 5.47
N ILE A 197 9.19 -15.46 5.50
CA ILE A 197 9.69 -14.45 4.54
C ILE A 197 11.18 -14.21 4.76
N GLU A 198 11.62 -13.96 6.00
CA GLU A 198 13.02 -13.62 6.30
C GLU A 198 14.00 -14.74 6.01
N GLN A 199 13.56 -16.00 6.05
CA GLN A 199 14.38 -17.16 5.63
C GLN A 199 14.70 -17.14 4.14
N ARG A 200 13.90 -16.49 3.31
CA ARG A 200 14.06 -16.42 1.85
C ARG A 200 14.52 -15.04 1.38
N ASP A 201 13.99 -13.97 1.95
CA ASP A 201 14.36 -12.58 1.66
C ASP A 201 14.39 -11.73 2.94
N PRO A 202 15.54 -11.63 3.63
CA PRO A 202 15.68 -10.87 4.88
C PRO A 202 15.42 -9.37 4.75
N ARG A 203 15.45 -8.83 3.52
CA ARG A 203 15.25 -7.39 3.26
C ARG A 203 13.80 -7.05 2.95
N ALA A 204 12.97 -8.06 2.68
CA ALA A 204 11.56 -7.87 2.36
C ALA A 204 10.80 -7.20 3.52
N LYS A 205 9.87 -6.30 3.18
CA LYS A 205 9.03 -5.60 4.15
C LYS A 205 7.71 -6.32 4.36
N ILE A 206 7.25 -6.32 5.59
CA ILE A 206 5.98 -6.92 5.98
C ILE A 206 4.97 -5.83 6.26
N VAL A 207 3.85 -5.87 5.53
CA VAL A 207 2.71 -4.98 5.70
C VAL A 207 1.59 -5.76 6.38
N THR A 208 0.98 -5.20 7.43
CA THR A 208 -0.17 -5.87 8.05
C THR A 208 -1.34 -5.98 7.07
N SER A 209 -2.33 -6.78 7.43
CA SER A 209 -3.65 -6.77 6.80
C SER A 209 -4.18 -5.34 6.64
N GLY A 210 -4.89 -5.07 5.56
CA GLY A 210 -5.65 -3.84 5.39
C GLY A 210 -6.79 -3.80 6.41
N LEU A 211 -6.62 -3.00 7.46
CA LEU A 211 -7.61 -2.87 8.51
C LEU A 211 -8.76 -1.96 8.05
N VAL A 212 -9.99 -2.45 8.10
CA VAL A 212 -11.17 -1.61 7.84
C VAL A 212 -11.30 -0.56 8.94
N SER A 213 -11.49 0.70 8.57
CA SER A 213 -11.66 1.79 9.56
C SER A 213 -12.78 1.48 10.54
N LYS A 214 -13.95 1.15 10.02
CA LYS A 214 -15.16 0.80 10.77
C LYS A 214 -15.83 -0.43 10.14
N PRO A 215 -15.41 -1.64 10.54
CA PRO A 215 -15.99 -2.85 9.98
C PRO A 215 -17.45 -2.98 10.38
N THR A 216 -18.27 -3.50 9.45
CA THR A 216 -19.65 -3.86 9.69
C THR A 216 -19.75 -5.30 10.22
N GLY A 217 -20.85 -5.60 10.93
CA GLY A 217 -21.11 -6.93 11.48
C GLY A 217 -20.67 -7.09 12.94
N LYS A 218 -21.34 -8.02 13.63
CA LYS A 218 -21.12 -8.29 15.07
C LYS A 218 -19.67 -8.74 15.33
N GLY A 219 -19.02 -8.12 16.30
CA GLY A 219 -17.63 -8.43 16.68
C GLY A 219 -16.54 -7.76 15.85
N GLY A 220 -16.90 -6.87 14.91
CA GLY A 220 -15.91 -6.02 14.23
C GLY A 220 -15.22 -5.04 15.19
N ILE A 221 -13.94 -4.77 14.96
CA ILE A 221 -13.12 -3.87 15.79
C ILE A 221 -12.59 -2.74 14.89
N GLU A 222 -12.74 -1.47 15.30
CA GLU A 222 -12.21 -0.34 14.53
C GLU A 222 -10.70 -0.49 14.26
N GLY A 223 -10.24 -0.12 13.06
CA GLY A 223 -8.89 -0.41 12.59
C GLY A 223 -7.77 0.08 13.51
N TRP A 224 -7.90 1.30 14.06
CA TRP A 224 -6.92 1.88 15.00
C TRP A 224 -6.93 1.21 16.38
N ASP A 225 -8.09 0.73 16.84
CA ASP A 225 -8.22 0.01 18.11
C ASP A 225 -7.65 -1.40 17.98
N TYR A 226 -7.91 -2.07 16.85
CA TYR A 226 -7.31 -3.36 16.53
C TYR A 226 -5.77 -3.25 16.49
N LEU A 227 -5.25 -2.24 15.79
CA LEU A 227 -3.81 -1.97 15.74
C LEU A 227 -3.23 -1.67 17.13
N THR A 228 -3.92 -0.88 17.95
CA THR A 228 -3.49 -0.59 19.33
C THR A 228 -3.40 -1.86 20.18
N LYS A 229 -4.42 -2.73 20.07
CA LYS A 229 -4.42 -4.05 20.73
C LYS A 229 -3.32 -4.96 20.19
N LEU A 230 -3.05 -4.95 18.88
CA LEU A 230 -1.99 -5.71 18.23
C LEU A 230 -0.61 -5.29 18.76
N LEU A 231 -0.34 -4.00 18.84
CA LEU A 231 0.94 -3.46 19.31
C LEU A 231 1.24 -3.77 20.78
N LYS A 232 0.23 -4.13 21.57
CA LYS A 232 0.41 -4.62 22.96
C LYS A 232 0.76 -6.11 23.05
N ARG A 233 0.63 -6.89 21.96
CA ARG A 233 0.95 -8.33 21.98
C ARG A 233 2.46 -8.57 21.97
N LYS A 234 2.92 -9.54 22.78
CA LYS A 234 4.35 -9.93 22.83
C LYS A 234 4.87 -10.28 21.44
N GLY A 235 5.95 -9.66 21.02
CA GLY A 235 6.60 -9.89 19.72
C GLY A 235 5.93 -9.22 18.51
N ALA A 236 4.66 -8.77 18.58
CA ALA A 236 3.94 -8.24 17.44
C ALA A 236 4.61 -7.01 16.80
N LYS A 237 5.19 -6.11 17.60
CA LYS A 237 5.92 -4.94 17.08
C LYS A 237 7.08 -5.30 16.16
N ARG A 238 7.71 -6.44 16.35
CA ARG A 238 8.83 -6.94 15.54
C ARG A 238 8.38 -7.78 14.34
N SER A 239 7.08 -8.12 14.26
CA SER A 239 6.55 -9.01 13.23
C SER A 239 6.02 -8.31 11.98
N PHE A 240 6.10 -6.98 11.88
CA PHE A 240 5.74 -6.22 10.68
C PHE A 240 6.50 -4.88 10.62
N ASP A 241 6.66 -4.33 9.44
CA ASP A 241 7.31 -3.03 9.19
C ASP A 241 6.28 -1.91 9.09
N HIS A 242 5.22 -2.12 8.32
CA HIS A 242 4.19 -1.14 8.00
C HIS A 242 2.80 -1.67 8.30
N THR A 243 1.83 -0.77 8.47
CA THR A 243 0.42 -1.14 8.61
C THR A 243 -0.37 -0.72 7.38
N ALA A 244 -1.49 -1.41 7.14
CA ALA A 244 -2.40 -1.04 6.06
C ALA A 244 -3.80 -0.69 6.59
N LEU A 245 -4.52 0.13 5.82
CA LEU A 245 -5.83 0.67 6.16
C LEU A 245 -6.75 0.66 4.93
N HIS A 246 -8.02 0.28 5.13
CA HIS A 246 -9.12 0.40 4.18
C HIS A 246 -10.13 1.45 4.69
N PRO A 247 -9.92 2.75 4.41
CA PRO A 247 -10.72 3.83 4.98
C PRO A 247 -11.93 4.18 4.09
N TYR A 248 -12.83 3.23 3.85
CA TYR A 248 -14.05 3.48 3.09
C TYR A 248 -14.98 4.46 3.81
N ALA A 249 -15.17 5.65 3.23
CA ALA A 249 -15.92 6.74 3.83
C ALA A 249 -16.72 7.55 2.81
N ALA A 250 -17.72 8.29 3.25
CA ALA A 250 -18.56 9.12 2.39
C ALA A 250 -17.79 10.23 1.65
N ASN A 251 -16.65 10.68 2.21
CA ASN A 251 -15.84 11.78 1.68
C ASN A 251 -14.35 11.68 2.08
N ALA A 252 -13.50 12.42 1.39
CA ALA A 252 -12.06 12.43 1.61
C ALA A 252 -11.66 12.92 3.02
N ARG A 253 -12.39 13.87 3.60
CA ARG A 253 -12.10 14.41 4.94
C ARG A 253 -12.11 13.32 6.02
N GLN A 254 -13.06 12.39 5.93
CA GLN A 254 -13.14 11.27 6.87
C GLN A 254 -11.96 10.31 6.70
N ILE A 255 -11.54 10.03 5.45
CA ILE A 255 -10.33 9.23 5.16
C ILE A 255 -9.09 9.84 5.85
N PHE A 256 -8.93 11.16 5.76
CA PHE A 256 -7.80 11.85 6.41
C PHE A 256 -7.84 11.73 7.95
N LYS A 257 -9.04 11.78 8.54
CA LYS A 257 -9.21 11.55 9.99
C LYS A 257 -8.78 10.13 10.37
N ASP A 258 -9.16 9.13 9.58
CA ASP A 258 -8.86 7.72 9.83
C ASP A 258 -7.37 7.42 9.68
N VAL A 259 -6.70 7.94 8.64
CA VAL A 259 -5.25 7.86 8.48
C VAL A 259 -4.52 8.48 9.67
N LYS A 260 -4.97 9.63 10.17
CA LYS A 260 -4.40 10.26 11.37
C LYS A 260 -4.61 9.42 12.63
N LYS A 261 -5.75 8.73 12.78
CA LYS A 261 -6.00 7.79 13.89
C LYS A 261 -5.02 6.62 13.85
N MET A 262 -4.81 6.00 12.68
CA MET A 262 -3.79 4.96 12.50
C MET A 262 -2.39 5.47 12.86
N ARG A 263 -2.03 6.65 12.38
CA ARG A 263 -0.74 7.28 12.71
C ARG A 263 -0.58 7.49 14.22
N ARG A 264 -1.62 7.94 14.92
CA ARG A 264 -1.60 8.07 16.39
C ARG A 264 -1.41 6.73 17.09
N ALA A 265 -2.11 5.68 16.65
CA ALA A 265 -1.96 4.33 17.19
C ALA A 265 -0.51 3.82 17.03
N LEU A 266 0.11 3.98 15.85
CA LEU A 266 1.52 3.64 15.61
C LEU A 266 2.47 4.42 16.53
N LYS A 267 2.26 5.73 16.68
CA LYS A 267 3.10 6.58 17.56
C LYS A 267 3.00 6.13 19.02
N LYS A 268 1.78 5.97 19.55
CA LYS A 268 1.52 5.51 20.93
C LYS A 268 2.04 4.10 21.16
N GLY A 269 1.96 3.22 20.16
CA GLY A 269 2.45 1.85 20.23
C GLY A 269 3.97 1.69 20.05
N GLY A 270 4.74 2.78 19.90
CA GLY A 270 6.20 2.74 19.78
C GLY A 270 6.74 2.43 18.38
N LYS A 271 5.87 2.39 17.33
CA LYS A 271 6.29 2.20 15.93
C LYS A 271 6.30 3.53 15.15
N LYS A 272 7.02 4.53 15.67
CA LYS A 272 7.06 5.89 15.11
C LYS A 272 7.57 5.95 13.65
N ARG A 273 8.41 5.01 13.21
CA ARG A 273 8.97 4.96 11.85
C ARG A 273 8.05 4.24 10.85
N ALA A 274 7.13 3.38 11.31
CA ALA A 274 6.21 2.66 10.45
C ALA A 274 5.28 3.59 9.66
N GLN A 275 4.99 3.21 8.42
CA GLN A 275 4.05 3.90 7.55
C GLN A 275 2.65 3.27 7.65
N THR A 276 1.63 4.05 7.28
CA THR A 276 0.29 3.55 6.99
C THR A 276 0.10 3.52 5.47
N TRP A 277 -0.16 2.35 4.90
CA TRP A 277 -0.50 2.19 3.49
C TRP A 277 -2.03 2.16 3.36
N VAL A 278 -2.60 3.02 2.53
CA VAL A 278 -4.03 3.00 2.21
C VAL A 278 -4.23 2.00 1.09
N THR A 279 -4.38 0.73 1.46
CA THR A 279 -4.35 -0.39 0.50
C THR A 279 -5.68 -0.66 -0.19
N GLU A 280 -6.75 0.01 0.24
CA GLU A 280 -8.01 0.12 -0.50
C GLU A 280 -8.69 1.46 -0.20
N VAL A 281 -9.10 2.16 -1.24
CA VAL A 281 -9.96 3.34 -1.18
C VAL A 281 -10.70 3.50 -2.50
N GLY A 282 -11.99 3.84 -2.46
CA GLY A 282 -12.77 4.00 -3.67
C GLY A 282 -14.22 4.36 -3.39
N TRP A 283 -14.93 4.68 -4.45
CA TRP A 283 -16.36 4.98 -4.50
C TRP A 283 -16.95 4.41 -5.78
N SER A 284 -18.21 4.03 -5.74
CA SER A 284 -19.00 3.77 -6.95
C SER A 284 -19.08 5.03 -7.83
N SER A 285 -19.25 4.86 -9.12
CA SER A 285 -19.65 5.93 -10.04
C SER A 285 -21.14 5.84 -10.43
N ASP A 286 -21.89 4.98 -9.76
CA ASP A 286 -23.33 4.81 -9.93
C ASP A 286 -24.07 5.40 -8.72
N PRO A 287 -24.81 6.50 -8.89
CA PRO A 287 -25.56 7.12 -7.80
C PRO A 287 -26.79 6.31 -7.37
N LYS A 288 -27.20 5.29 -8.16
CA LYS A 288 -28.37 4.46 -7.89
C LYS A 288 -28.09 3.32 -6.90
N VAL A 289 -26.80 3.00 -6.64
CA VAL A 289 -26.46 2.01 -5.61
C VAL A 289 -26.67 2.60 -4.23
N GLU A 290 -27.11 1.78 -3.30
CA GLU A 290 -27.33 2.23 -1.92
C GLU A 290 -26.05 2.55 -1.16
N GLY A 291 -26.17 3.46 -0.20
CA GLY A 291 -25.17 3.74 0.81
C GLY A 291 -24.19 4.86 0.48
N LYS A 292 -23.36 5.15 1.47
CA LYS A 292 -22.47 6.32 1.50
C LYS A 292 -21.37 6.34 0.41
N LEU A 293 -21.13 5.21 -0.26
CA LEU A 293 -20.11 5.09 -1.31
C LEU A 293 -20.69 5.29 -2.71
N ALA A 294 -22.01 5.41 -2.87
CA ALA A 294 -22.66 5.79 -4.12
C ALA A 294 -22.35 7.24 -4.50
N LYS A 295 -21.85 7.46 -5.71
CA LYS A 295 -21.48 8.78 -6.22
C LYS A 295 -21.80 8.88 -7.72
N SER A 296 -21.96 10.10 -8.23
CA SER A 296 -21.92 10.34 -9.67
C SER A 296 -20.49 10.17 -10.21
N PRO A 297 -20.28 9.91 -11.50
CA PRO A 297 -18.95 9.80 -12.10
C PRO A 297 -18.07 11.04 -11.85
N LYS A 298 -18.64 12.24 -11.91
CA LYS A 298 -17.96 13.51 -11.60
C LYS A 298 -17.52 13.57 -10.13
N LYS A 299 -18.41 13.16 -9.21
CA LYS A 299 -18.09 13.15 -7.77
C LYS A 299 -17.06 12.09 -7.40
N GLN A 300 -17.10 10.90 -8.01
CA GLN A 300 -16.07 9.87 -7.87
C GLN A 300 -14.69 10.43 -8.22
N ALA A 301 -14.57 11.11 -9.38
CA ALA A 301 -13.34 11.73 -9.85
C ALA A 301 -12.83 12.84 -8.89
N THR A 302 -13.73 13.70 -8.41
CA THR A 302 -13.40 14.76 -7.44
C THR A 302 -12.85 14.17 -6.13
N LEU A 303 -13.48 13.13 -5.61
CA LEU A 303 -13.07 12.47 -4.37
C LEU A 303 -11.73 11.75 -4.52
N LEU A 304 -11.49 11.12 -5.67
CA LEU A 304 -10.18 10.55 -6.01
C LEU A 304 -9.10 11.63 -5.97
N LYS A 305 -9.28 12.71 -6.75
CA LYS A 305 -8.34 13.84 -6.80
C LYS A 305 -8.03 14.37 -5.40
N GLN A 306 -9.06 14.72 -4.62
CA GLN A 306 -8.90 15.23 -3.26
C GLN A 306 -8.11 14.28 -2.37
N THR A 307 -8.43 12.98 -2.43
CA THR A 307 -7.80 11.96 -1.59
C THR A 307 -6.32 11.78 -1.95
N TYR A 308 -6.02 11.57 -3.22
CA TYR A 308 -4.65 11.32 -3.67
C TYR A 308 -3.75 12.55 -3.49
N THR A 309 -4.22 13.73 -3.91
CA THR A 309 -3.44 14.98 -3.74
C THR A 309 -3.10 15.24 -2.28
N GLN A 310 -4.07 15.11 -1.38
CA GLN A 310 -3.82 15.38 0.03
C GLN A 310 -2.92 14.34 0.68
N LEU A 311 -3.12 13.05 0.39
CA LEU A 311 -2.28 11.99 0.94
C LEU A 311 -0.85 12.07 0.41
N ALA A 312 -0.65 12.39 -0.87
CA ALA A 312 0.66 12.63 -1.46
C ALA A 312 1.36 13.84 -0.82
N ARG A 313 0.67 14.98 -0.71
CA ARG A 313 1.20 16.19 -0.06
C ARG A 313 1.61 15.94 1.39
N LYS A 314 0.82 15.16 2.12
CA LYS A 314 1.04 14.87 3.55
C LYS A 314 1.79 13.55 3.81
N ARG A 315 2.31 12.87 2.77
CA ARG A 315 2.93 11.55 2.92
C ARG A 315 4.07 11.48 3.92
N LYS A 316 4.93 12.50 3.95
CA LYS A 316 6.06 12.57 4.89
C LYS A 316 5.57 12.78 6.33
N SER A 317 4.72 13.79 6.57
CA SER A 317 4.23 14.17 7.91
C SER A 317 3.26 13.13 8.50
N TRP A 318 2.38 12.53 7.68
CA TRP A 318 1.46 11.48 8.13
C TRP A 318 2.03 10.06 7.99
N LYS A 319 3.24 9.92 7.44
CA LYS A 319 3.88 8.62 7.17
C LYS A 319 2.97 7.70 6.35
N VAL A 320 2.51 8.19 5.20
CA VAL A 320 1.73 7.39 4.23
C VAL A 320 2.70 6.77 3.23
N GLY A 321 2.65 5.44 3.10
CA GLY A 321 3.56 4.70 2.22
C GLY A 321 3.06 4.52 0.79
N GLY A 322 1.74 4.50 0.58
CA GLY A 322 1.12 4.36 -0.73
C GLY A 322 -0.40 4.45 -0.62
N VAL A 323 -1.06 4.66 -1.76
CA VAL A 323 -2.53 4.74 -1.87
C VAL A 323 -2.99 3.90 -3.05
N TYR A 324 -3.95 3.00 -2.83
CA TYR A 324 -4.42 2.05 -3.82
C TYR A 324 -5.91 2.24 -4.07
N TRP A 325 -6.25 2.54 -5.33
CA TRP A 325 -7.63 2.70 -5.75
C TRP A 325 -8.34 1.36 -5.90
N TYR A 326 -9.50 1.22 -5.30
CA TYR A 326 -10.40 0.10 -5.52
C TYR A 326 -11.48 0.54 -6.50
N THR A 327 -11.46 0.14 -7.77
CA THR A 327 -10.64 -0.87 -8.43
C THR A 327 -10.21 -0.40 -9.83
N TRP A 328 -9.48 -1.21 -10.61
CA TRP A 328 -9.05 -0.82 -11.96
C TRP A 328 -10.22 -0.68 -12.92
N ARG A 329 -11.02 -1.73 -13.07
CA ARG A 329 -12.05 -1.84 -14.11
C ARG A 329 -13.41 -2.15 -13.49
N ASP A 330 -14.50 -1.56 -14.04
CA ASP A 330 -15.86 -1.95 -13.71
C ASP A 330 -16.09 -3.43 -14.08
N PHE A 331 -16.94 -4.14 -13.33
CA PHE A 331 -17.18 -5.56 -13.52
C PHE A 331 -18.67 -5.92 -13.33
N LYS A 332 -19.10 -7.16 -13.63
CA LYS A 332 -20.47 -7.62 -13.36
C LYS A 332 -20.68 -7.71 -11.85
N ARG A 333 -21.89 -7.44 -11.40
CA ARG A 333 -22.25 -7.46 -9.96
C ARG A 333 -21.84 -8.80 -9.32
N PRO A 334 -20.97 -8.81 -8.32
CA PRO A 334 -20.84 -9.93 -7.39
C PRO A 334 -21.94 -9.81 -6.33
N ARG A 335 -22.36 -10.93 -5.78
CA ARG A 335 -23.37 -10.98 -4.69
C ARG A 335 -22.92 -10.35 -3.36
N VAL A 336 -21.74 -9.76 -3.27
CA VAL A 336 -21.03 -9.48 -1.99
C VAL A 336 -20.78 -8.00 -1.74
N CYS A 337 -20.96 -7.13 -2.75
CA CYS A 337 -20.65 -5.71 -2.65
C CYS A 337 -21.44 -4.90 -3.69
N ASP A 338 -22.39 -4.09 -3.26
CA ASP A 338 -23.31 -3.37 -4.17
C ASP A 338 -22.65 -2.18 -4.88
N TRP A 339 -21.70 -1.51 -4.24
CA TRP A 339 -21.02 -0.34 -4.79
C TRP A 339 -19.78 -0.69 -5.63
N CYS A 340 -19.19 -1.87 -5.43
CA CYS A 340 -17.94 -2.30 -6.07
C CYS A 340 -17.98 -2.37 -7.61
N PRO A 341 -19.06 -2.86 -8.24
CA PRO A 341 -19.12 -3.08 -9.69
C PRO A 341 -18.79 -1.87 -10.54
N THR A 342 -19.06 -0.68 -10.04
CA THR A 342 -18.86 0.59 -10.74
C THR A 342 -17.79 1.48 -10.11
N ALA A 343 -16.92 0.88 -9.29
CA ALA A 343 -15.80 1.58 -8.66
C ALA A 343 -14.57 1.75 -9.57
N GLY A 344 -14.55 1.14 -10.74
CA GLY A 344 -13.43 1.16 -11.67
C GLY A 344 -13.00 2.57 -12.11
N LEU A 345 -11.71 2.71 -12.45
CA LEU A 345 -11.20 3.87 -13.19
C LEU A 345 -11.63 3.84 -14.66
N VAL A 346 -11.80 2.64 -15.21
CA VAL A 346 -12.29 2.41 -16.57
C VAL A 346 -13.57 1.57 -16.54
N LYS A 347 -14.38 1.67 -17.60
CA LYS A 347 -15.54 0.80 -17.81
C LYS A 347 -15.10 -0.62 -18.15
N ARG A 348 -16.02 -1.58 -18.16
CA ARG A 348 -15.75 -2.99 -18.52
C ARG A 348 -15.08 -3.16 -19.89
N ASN A 349 -15.39 -2.29 -20.85
CA ASN A 349 -14.80 -2.24 -22.20
C ASN A 349 -13.56 -1.33 -22.28
N LEU A 350 -12.91 -1.03 -21.16
CA LEU A 350 -11.72 -0.20 -21.03
C LEU A 350 -11.93 1.30 -21.39
N LYS A 351 -13.14 1.76 -21.68
CA LYS A 351 -13.39 3.19 -21.90
C LYS A 351 -13.08 3.97 -20.61
N PRO A 352 -12.16 4.97 -20.65
CA PRO A 352 -11.78 5.75 -19.48
C PRO A 352 -12.95 6.53 -18.88
N LYS A 353 -13.06 6.52 -17.55
CA LYS A 353 -14.02 7.31 -16.77
C LYS A 353 -13.41 8.67 -16.37
N PRO A 354 -14.19 9.64 -15.87
CA PRO A 354 -13.63 10.88 -15.30
C PRO A 354 -12.58 10.62 -14.22
N ALA A 355 -12.75 9.60 -13.38
CA ALA A 355 -11.80 9.20 -12.36
C ALA A 355 -10.43 8.76 -12.92
N PHE A 356 -10.39 8.11 -14.09
CA PHE A 356 -9.14 7.77 -14.77
C PHE A 356 -8.33 9.02 -15.13
N ARG A 357 -9.01 10.05 -15.68
CA ARG A 357 -8.34 11.31 -16.05
C ARG A 357 -7.75 12.02 -14.82
N GLU A 358 -8.47 12.04 -13.71
CA GLU A 358 -7.96 12.64 -12.47
C GLU A 358 -6.85 11.82 -11.84
N TYR A 359 -6.95 10.46 -11.86
CA TYR A 359 -5.86 9.59 -11.40
C TYR A 359 -4.56 9.88 -12.18
N ARG A 360 -4.64 9.94 -13.51
CA ARG A 360 -3.49 10.24 -14.36
C ARG A 360 -2.85 11.61 -14.07
N LYS A 361 -3.67 12.61 -13.71
CA LYS A 361 -3.16 13.96 -13.36
C LYS A 361 -2.41 13.95 -12.02
N VAL A 362 -2.94 13.25 -11.03
CA VAL A 362 -2.34 13.25 -9.68
C VAL A 362 -1.15 12.31 -9.56
N ALA A 363 -1.03 11.31 -10.43
CA ALA A 363 0.07 10.36 -10.44
C ALA A 363 1.28 10.77 -11.30
N ARG A 364 1.25 11.96 -11.90
CA ARG A 364 2.35 12.56 -12.67
C ARG A 364 3.45 13.16 -11.81
#